data_4ec94ab653f6ad7937219b8863e6a152
#
_entry.id   4ec94ab653f6ad7937219b8863e6a152
#
_cell.length_a   1.000
_cell.length_b   1.000
_cell.length_c   1.000
_cell.angle_alpha   90.00
_cell.angle_beta   90.00
_cell.angle_gamma   90.00
#
_symmetry.space_group_name_H-M   'P 1'
#
loop_
_entity.id
_entity.type
_entity.pdbx_description
1 polymer ?
#
loop_
_entity_poly.entity_id
_entity_poly.type
_entity_poly.pdbx_seq_one_letter_code
_entity_poly.pdbx_strand_id
1 'polypeptide(L)'
;MMNEHVWWNISETAMGALRNWPHFANVPNKRSFITDFQSRTVNDSTNKGQRIFGFIHPQVDGKYTFAITSSGPSELWLSPNEHPACSQLIARVYSPDEWPSTLKEEYNKYHGQISSEISLYAGKKYYMESLAVNRQSSDETFVTVHWLNTSASKNSNFRIILSKYLSPFYGTNSLERSPRRCNSGTESNLQERFLRLPLMNRIEYMTLFPTCRYNPSFLVRRKLERYQGVWLTKESLVFPKDDTDMFSKEQIQKWASPNPVIKKNRVECIVNEFMSILRQNDIFLKNINNVIQKPDAENGDRFLLDLEVALNCTDQTFRLTEHVYQKKESGTLCLPEGMIWNNNATIYFIIPVKEQGKWIHHFIKQVTTASVLTGDTNFHVIIADFESKDIDIDEAFNTSLLNRRHTVVQLRTGKFYKTLALNKAVEVVPNAHDIVFLFDLHIDVPVNIMDSIRKNTIAGRMVYFPIVGRLNCNSDSSKHRGFWQMNGFGLMAMYKSDWTKLGGMNTQDYQYKWGGEDWDLIDRVLMMSLEVERIKHPGLYHHCHPRQGMWN
;
A
#
# COMPACT_ATOMS: atom_id res chain seq x y z
N MET A 1 24.59 27.11 -19.14
CA MET A 1 23.33 27.81 -18.77
C MET A 1 22.37 26.83 -18.15
N MET A 2 21.57 27.27 -17.17
CA MET A 2 20.50 26.47 -16.53
C MET A 2 19.15 27.14 -16.76
N ASN A 3 18.08 26.38 -16.76
CA ASN A 3 16.71 26.89 -16.78
C ASN A 3 16.40 27.53 -15.43
N GLU A 4 15.70 28.66 -15.44
CA GLU A 4 15.16 29.30 -14.25
C GLU A 4 13.66 29.53 -14.42
N HIS A 5 12.88 29.03 -13.49
CA HIS A 5 11.44 29.25 -13.38
C HIS A 5 11.12 29.98 -12.07
N VAL A 6 10.24 30.98 -12.11
CA VAL A 6 9.85 31.78 -10.96
C VAL A 6 8.33 31.84 -10.85
N TRP A 7 7.82 31.65 -9.64
CA TRP A 7 6.41 31.83 -9.27
C TRP A 7 6.30 32.94 -8.25
N TRP A 8 5.39 33.90 -8.48
CA TRP A 8 5.16 35.02 -7.61
C TRP A 8 3.97 34.84 -6.70
N ASN A 9 3.90 35.62 -5.61
CA ASN A 9 2.80 35.67 -4.64
C ASN A 9 2.55 34.33 -3.93
N ILE A 10 3.60 33.58 -3.64
CA ILE A 10 3.48 32.36 -2.83
C ILE A 10 3.03 32.79 -1.42
N SER A 11 1.85 32.30 -1.00
CA SER A 11 1.16 32.74 0.21
C SER A 11 1.87 32.37 1.52
N GLU A 12 2.65 31.28 1.48
CA GLU A 12 3.43 30.81 2.62
C GLU A 12 4.92 30.79 2.27
N THR A 13 5.75 31.01 3.27
CA THR A 13 7.19 31.14 3.10
C THR A 13 7.96 29.82 3.35
N ALA A 14 7.29 28.69 3.42
CA ALA A 14 7.89 27.37 3.59
C ALA A 14 8.11 26.68 2.24
N MET A 15 9.08 25.76 2.14
CA MET A 15 9.30 24.95 0.93
C MET A 15 8.07 24.12 0.52
N GLY A 16 7.25 23.71 1.50
CA GLY A 16 5.99 23.03 1.23
C GLY A 16 4.99 23.89 0.45
N ALA A 17 4.97 25.22 0.68
CA ALA A 17 4.09 26.14 -0.05
C ALA A 17 4.45 26.21 -1.54
N LEU A 18 5.73 26.19 -1.88
CA LEU A 18 6.17 26.14 -3.29
C LEU A 18 5.74 24.83 -3.96
N ARG A 19 5.95 23.69 -3.30
CA ARG A 19 5.59 22.38 -3.86
C ARG A 19 4.09 22.18 -4.02
N ASN A 20 3.32 22.72 -3.09
CA ASN A 20 1.85 22.65 -3.10
C ASN A 20 1.20 23.78 -3.93
N TRP A 21 2.00 24.65 -4.54
CA TRP A 21 1.49 25.74 -5.36
C TRP A 21 0.78 25.18 -6.61
N PRO A 22 -0.47 25.59 -6.91
CA PRO A 22 -1.28 24.98 -7.98
C PRO A 22 -0.63 24.99 -9.36
N HIS A 23 0.29 25.92 -9.61
CA HIS A 23 1.00 26.08 -10.87
C HIS A 23 2.46 25.62 -10.83
N PHE A 24 2.91 25.03 -9.71
CA PHE A 24 4.28 24.58 -9.57
C PHE A 24 4.63 23.50 -10.59
N ALA A 25 5.85 23.60 -11.05
CA ALA A 25 6.53 22.90 -12.13
C ALA A 25 6.02 23.23 -13.54
N ASN A 26 4.72 23.44 -13.79
CA ASN A 26 4.17 23.53 -15.16
C ASN A 26 3.95 24.93 -15.69
N VAL A 27 3.46 25.87 -14.85
CA VAL A 27 3.07 27.22 -15.28
C VAL A 27 3.77 28.29 -14.42
N PRO A 28 5.08 28.54 -14.63
CA PRO A 28 5.76 29.63 -13.92
C PRO A 28 5.34 30.99 -14.46
N ASN A 29 5.37 32.00 -13.60
CA ASN A 29 5.14 33.39 -14.00
C ASN A 29 6.29 33.94 -14.88
N LYS A 30 7.52 33.45 -14.67
CA LYS A 30 8.68 33.83 -15.46
C LYS A 30 9.51 32.60 -15.81
N ARG A 31 9.98 32.55 -17.06
CA ARG A 31 10.99 31.59 -17.55
C ARG A 31 12.20 32.34 -18.07
N SER A 32 13.38 31.97 -17.61
CA SER A 32 14.65 32.57 -18.00
C SER A 32 15.76 31.53 -17.98
N PHE A 33 16.94 31.94 -18.39
CA PHE A 33 18.17 31.15 -18.25
C PHE A 33 19.16 31.91 -17.37
N ILE A 34 19.88 31.19 -16.54
CA ILE A 34 21.02 31.71 -15.81
C ILE A 34 22.34 31.17 -16.41
N THR A 35 23.40 31.94 -16.33
CA THR A 35 24.71 31.54 -16.88
C THR A 35 25.42 30.56 -15.97
N ASP A 36 25.70 30.97 -14.74
CA ASP A 36 26.31 30.14 -13.70
C ASP A 36 25.24 29.64 -12.73
N PHE A 37 25.53 28.67 -11.87
CA PHE A 37 24.53 28.13 -10.96
C PHE A 37 24.29 29.10 -9.77
N GLN A 38 23.84 30.29 -10.10
CA GLN A 38 23.44 31.32 -9.14
C GLN A 38 22.33 32.20 -9.72
N SER A 39 21.40 32.58 -8.87
CA SER A 39 20.40 33.61 -9.18
C SER A 39 20.41 34.69 -8.12
N ARG A 40 20.22 35.93 -8.54
CA ARG A 40 20.22 37.12 -7.70
C ARG A 40 19.12 38.08 -8.14
N THR A 41 18.40 38.66 -7.17
CA THR A 41 17.40 39.69 -7.42
C THR A 41 17.53 40.77 -6.35
N VAL A 42 17.51 42.03 -6.73
CA VAL A 42 17.55 43.18 -5.83
C VAL A 42 16.16 43.82 -5.81
N ASN A 43 15.74 44.36 -4.67
CA ASN A 43 14.43 45.02 -4.47
C ASN A 43 13.25 44.13 -4.87
N ASP A 44 13.14 42.98 -4.24
CA ASP A 44 12.08 42.03 -4.51
C ASP A 44 10.78 42.46 -3.86
N SER A 45 9.80 42.85 -4.68
CA SER A 45 8.52 43.37 -4.21
C SER A 45 7.49 42.30 -3.82
N THR A 46 7.82 41.02 -4.04
CA THR A 46 6.89 39.92 -3.81
C THR A 46 7.57 38.67 -3.22
N ASN A 47 6.82 37.90 -2.46
CA ASN A 47 7.25 36.54 -2.11
C ASN A 47 7.32 35.69 -3.39
N LYS A 48 8.40 34.94 -3.56
CA LYS A 48 8.58 34.11 -4.75
C LYS A 48 9.13 32.72 -4.44
N GLY A 49 8.70 31.76 -5.23
CA GLY A 49 9.35 30.47 -5.37
C GLY A 49 10.19 30.44 -6.64
N GLN A 50 11.32 29.75 -6.58
CA GLN A 50 12.27 29.66 -7.65
C GLN A 50 12.74 28.22 -7.84
N ARG A 51 12.86 27.82 -9.10
CA ARG A 51 13.44 26.55 -9.52
C ARG A 51 14.53 26.82 -10.53
N ILE A 52 15.75 26.34 -10.25
CA ILE A 52 16.89 26.38 -11.19
C ILE A 52 17.23 24.93 -11.51
N PHE A 53 17.20 24.55 -12.79
CA PHE A 53 17.39 23.15 -13.17
C PHE A 53 18.05 22.98 -14.54
N GLY A 54 18.75 21.85 -14.68
CA GLY A 54 19.48 21.51 -15.91
C GLY A 54 20.46 20.38 -15.67
N PHE A 55 21.52 20.33 -16.47
CA PHE A 55 22.55 19.31 -16.34
C PHE A 55 23.89 19.88 -15.92
N ILE A 56 24.61 19.12 -15.08
CA ILE A 56 26.02 19.35 -14.80
C ILE A 56 26.88 18.36 -15.57
N HIS A 57 28.05 18.82 -16.02
CA HIS A 57 29.01 18.07 -16.83
C HIS A 57 30.38 18.08 -16.15
N PRO A 58 30.71 17.11 -15.29
CA PRO A 58 32.03 16.98 -14.71
C PRO A 58 33.08 16.79 -15.82
N GLN A 59 34.22 17.49 -15.73
CA GLN A 59 35.31 17.36 -16.70
C GLN A 59 36.33 16.31 -16.27
N VAL A 60 36.30 15.89 -15.01
CA VAL A 60 37.24 14.94 -14.41
C VAL A 60 36.47 13.97 -13.54
N ASP A 61 36.86 12.69 -13.61
CA ASP A 61 36.35 11.69 -12.67
C ASP A 61 36.78 12.04 -11.25
N GLY A 62 35.91 11.86 -10.30
CA GLY A 62 36.25 12.11 -8.91
C GLY A 62 35.07 12.11 -7.95
N LYS A 63 35.42 12.35 -6.68
CA LYS A 63 34.45 12.60 -5.63
C LYS A 63 34.19 14.09 -5.53
N TYR A 64 32.94 14.45 -5.55
CA TYR A 64 32.46 15.83 -5.49
C TYR A 64 31.62 16.03 -4.26
N THR A 65 31.77 17.18 -3.61
CA THR A 65 30.92 17.66 -2.54
C THR A 65 30.25 18.94 -3.00
N PHE A 66 28.97 19.11 -2.69
CA PHE A 66 28.16 20.27 -3.06
C PHE A 66 27.76 21.07 -1.83
N ALA A 67 27.65 22.37 -1.99
CA ALA A 67 27.14 23.26 -0.95
C ALA A 67 26.12 24.25 -1.55
N ILE A 68 25.09 24.58 -0.77
CA ILE A 68 24.06 25.57 -1.15
C ILE A 68 24.04 26.72 -0.17
N THR A 69 23.96 27.95 -0.70
CA THR A 69 23.75 29.19 0.08
C THR A 69 22.58 29.97 -0.48
N SER A 70 21.75 30.54 0.37
CA SER A 70 20.54 31.25 -0.05
C SER A 70 20.02 32.22 1.00
N SER A 71 19.25 33.22 0.57
CA SER A 71 18.55 34.20 1.43
C SER A 71 17.23 33.69 2.01
N GLY A 72 16.86 32.43 1.75
CA GLY A 72 15.67 31.78 2.26
C GLY A 72 15.80 30.25 2.25
N PRO A 73 14.78 29.54 2.70
CA PRO A 73 14.79 28.07 2.66
C PRO A 73 15.04 27.58 1.23
N SER A 74 15.97 26.64 1.08
CA SER A 74 16.34 26.09 -0.21
C SER A 74 16.77 24.63 -0.13
N GLU A 75 16.67 23.94 -1.25
CA GLU A 75 17.04 22.54 -1.42
C GLU A 75 17.84 22.36 -2.70
N LEU A 76 18.78 21.44 -2.66
CA LEU A 76 19.60 21.03 -3.80
C LEU A 76 19.41 19.53 -4.05
N TRP A 77 19.00 19.19 -5.24
CA TRP A 77 18.72 17.85 -5.70
C TRP A 77 19.67 17.46 -6.83
N LEU A 78 20.20 16.24 -6.79
CA LEU A 78 21.08 15.68 -7.82
C LEU A 78 20.61 14.28 -8.21
N SER A 79 20.51 14.03 -9.51
CA SER A 79 20.27 12.69 -10.05
C SER A 79 21.60 11.95 -10.28
N PRO A 80 21.66 10.63 -10.08
CA PRO A 80 22.82 9.81 -10.45
C PRO A 80 22.98 9.66 -11.98
N ASN A 81 22.06 10.19 -12.76
CA ASN A 81 22.03 10.16 -14.23
C ASN A 81 21.32 11.41 -14.79
N GLU A 82 20.93 11.38 -16.06
CA GLU A 82 20.25 12.50 -16.74
C GLU A 82 18.75 12.59 -16.50
N HIS A 83 18.16 11.69 -15.71
CA HIS A 83 16.72 11.65 -15.48
C HIS A 83 16.32 12.43 -14.19
N PRO A 84 15.46 13.47 -14.30
CA PRO A 84 14.99 14.26 -13.14
C PRO A 84 14.37 13.42 -12.03
N ALA A 85 13.64 12.37 -12.41
CA ALA A 85 12.95 11.49 -11.49
C ALA A 85 13.85 10.72 -10.51
N CYS A 86 15.14 10.58 -10.86
CA CYS A 86 16.12 9.91 -10.02
C CYS A 86 16.80 10.85 -9.00
N SER A 87 16.39 12.13 -8.98
CA SER A 87 17.01 13.14 -8.12
C SER A 87 16.83 12.84 -6.64
N GLN A 88 17.91 13.00 -5.89
CA GLN A 88 17.94 12.85 -4.43
C GLN A 88 18.32 14.18 -3.80
N LEU A 89 17.71 14.50 -2.64
CA LEU A 89 18.09 15.68 -1.87
C LEU A 89 19.50 15.49 -1.32
N ILE A 90 20.44 16.34 -1.74
CA ILE A 90 21.85 16.25 -1.35
C ILE A 90 22.29 17.36 -0.40
N ALA A 91 21.63 18.52 -0.43
CA ALA A 91 21.92 19.63 0.49
C ALA A 91 20.69 20.54 0.66
N ARG A 92 20.61 21.27 1.78
CA ARG A 92 19.50 22.20 2.05
C ARG A 92 19.90 23.31 3.03
N VAL A 93 19.25 24.48 2.88
CA VAL A 93 19.21 25.54 3.89
C VAL A 93 17.85 25.47 4.57
N TYR A 94 17.84 25.02 5.82
CA TYR A 94 16.61 24.74 6.55
C TYR A 94 16.79 24.97 8.05
N SER A 95 15.78 25.58 8.68
CA SER A 95 15.60 25.65 10.13
C SER A 95 14.13 25.37 10.46
N PRO A 96 13.82 24.62 11.54
CA PRO A 96 12.44 24.42 12.00
C PRO A 96 11.86 25.63 12.72
N ASP A 97 12.71 26.48 13.33
CA ASP A 97 12.29 27.47 14.32
C ASP A 97 12.32 28.91 13.79
N GLU A 98 13.09 29.16 12.72
CA GLU A 98 13.29 30.51 12.17
C GLU A 98 13.33 30.50 10.64
N TRP A 99 13.25 31.70 10.04
CA TRP A 99 13.48 31.87 8.61
C TRP A 99 14.95 31.57 8.27
N PRO A 100 15.24 30.45 7.62
CA PRO A 100 16.61 30.06 7.35
C PRO A 100 17.19 30.93 6.23
N SER A 101 18.35 31.52 6.48
CA SER A 101 19.12 32.28 5.49
C SER A 101 20.60 32.16 5.80
N THR A 102 21.46 32.28 4.75
CA THR A 102 22.91 32.28 4.88
C THR A 102 23.48 33.57 4.28
N LEU A 103 24.71 33.91 4.65
CA LEU A 103 25.52 34.84 3.87
C LEU A 103 26.06 34.10 2.62
N LYS A 104 26.56 34.87 1.66
CA LYS A 104 27.30 34.31 0.51
C LYS A 104 28.54 33.58 1.04
N GLU A 105 28.77 32.38 0.55
CA GLU A 105 29.91 31.51 0.96
C GLU A 105 29.89 31.09 2.45
N GLU A 106 28.76 31.17 3.14
CA GLU A 106 28.56 30.64 4.48
C GLU A 106 28.00 29.22 4.42
N TYR A 107 28.86 28.21 4.53
CA TYR A 107 28.48 26.81 4.27
C TYR A 107 28.14 25.98 5.52
N ASN A 108 28.43 26.48 6.71
CA ASN A 108 28.35 25.69 7.95
C ASN A 108 27.30 26.21 8.94
N LYS A 109 26.37 27.06 8.51
CA LYS A 109 25.34 27.62 9.39
C LYS A 109 24.25 26.63 9.73
N TYR A 110 23.84 25.81 8.77
CA TYR A 110 22.78 24.82 8.96
C TYR A 110 23.27 23.41 8.69
N HIS A 111 22.75 22.46 9.49
CA HIS A 111 23.01 21.04 9.26
C HIS A 111 22.42 20.59 7.91
N GLY A 112 23.20 19.91 7.11
CA GLY A 112 22.79 19.47 5.77
C GLY A 112 22.99 20.48 4.65
N GLN A 113 23.65 21.62 4.89
CA GLN A 113 23.98 22.63 3.88
C GLN A 113 25.06 22.13 2.90
N ILE A 114 25.86 21.15 3.31
CA ILE A 114 26.89 20.48 2.52
C ILE A 114 26.49 19.03 2.30
N SER A 115 26.64 18.53 1.07
CA SER A 115 26.37 17.13 0.73
C SER A 115 27.46 16.19 1.27
N SER A 116 27.13 14.89 1.34
CA SER A 116 28.15 13.84 1.35
C SER A 116 28.98 13.85 0.05
N GLU A 117 30.10 13.11 0.03
CA GLU A 117 30.88 12.88 -1.20
C GLU A 117 30.08 12.05 -2.21
N ILE A 118 30.05 12.51 -3.46
CA ILE A 118 29.32 11.88 -4.57
C ILE A 118 30.31 11.61 -5.71
N SER A 119 30.37 10.39 -6.20
CA SER A 119 31.21 10.02 -7.34
C SER A 119 30.58 10.48 -8.65
N LEU A 120 31.28 11.34 -9.41
CA LEU A 120 30.86 11.79 -10.73
C LEU A 120 31.96 11.46 -11.76
N TYR A 121 31.53 11.20 -12.99
CA TYR A 121 32.43 10.76 -14.08
C TYR A 121 32.42 11.76 -15.23
N ALA A 122 33.59 12.02 -15.78
CA ALA A 122 33.78 12.86 -16.97
C ALA A 122 33.03 12.28 -18.18
N GLY A 123 32.52 13.17 -19.01
CA GLY A 123 31.73 12.78 -20.19
C GLY A 123 30.30 12.34 -19.92
N LYS A 124 29.90 12.18 -18.64
CA LYS A 124 28.51 11.98 -18.26
C LYS A 124 27.84 13.30 -17.91
N LYS A 125 26.52 13.35 -18.06
CA LYS A 125 25.68 14.47 -17.58
C LYS A 125 24.76 14.00 -16.48
N TYR A 126 24.56 14.85 -15.51
CA TYR A 126 23.76 14.57 -14.33
C TYR A 126 22.71 15.67 -14.19
N TYR A 127 21.45 15.29 -14.04
CA TYR A 127 20.41 16.28 -13.77
C TYR A 127 20.58 16.84 -12.36
N MET A 128 20.53 18.17 -12.26
CA MET A 128 20.59 18.88 -10.98
C MET A 128 19.54 19.99 -10.92
N GLU A 129 18.98 20.16 -9.74
CA GLU A 129 17.91 21.12 -9.50
C GLU A 129 18.07 21.78 -8.13
N SER A 130 17.85 23.10 -8.07
CA SER A 130 17.70 23.84 -6.82
C SER A 130 16.32 24.44 -6.74
N LEU A 131 15.66 24.28 -5.58
CA LEU A 131 14.41 24.92 -5.22
C LEU A 131 14.69 25.94 -4.11
N ALA A 132 14.10 27.13 -4.19
CA ALA A 132 14.22 28.15 -3.16
C ALA A 132 12.93 28.94 -3.00
N VAL A 133 12.67 29.42 -1.78
CA VAL A 133 11.58 30.35 -1.48
C VAL A 133 12.20 31.61 -0.88
N ASN A 134 11.84 32.78 -1.41
CA ASN A 134 12.31 34.06 -0.93
C ASN A 134 11.13 34.92 -0.51
N ARG A 135 11.30 35.68 0.59
CA ARG A 135 10.36 36.72 1.04
C ARG A 135 10.59 37.99 0.26
N GLN A 136 9.56 38.83 0.22
CA GLN A 136 9.70 40.22 -0.16
C GLN A 136 10.82 40.87 0.68
N SER A 137 11.76 41.52 0.02
CA SER A 137 12.91 42.19 0.65
C SER A 137 13.40 43.34 -0.17
N SER A 138 13.84 44.42 0.51
CA SER A 138 14.61 45.50 -0.09
C SER A 138 16.06 45.11 -0.37
N ASP A 139 16.55 44.04 0.30
CA ASP A 139 17.89 43.55 0.14
C ASP A 139 18.00 42.55 -1.04
N GLU A 140 19.22 42.17 -1.36
CA GLU A 140 19.47 41.17 -2.38
C GLU A 140 18.97 39.81 -1.92
N THR A 141 18.09 39.17 -2.71
CA THR A 141 17.74 37.75 -2.57
C THR A 141 18.57 36.93 -3.51
N PHE A 142 19.08 35.78 -3.04
CA PHE A 142 19.94 34.93 -3.85
C PHE A 142 19.79 33.45 -3.51
N VAL A 143 20.18 32.60 -4.47
CA VAL A 143 20.51 31.19 -4.28
C VAL A 143 21.74 30.86 -5.11
N THR A 144 22.71 30.18 -4.52
CA THR A 144 23.98 29.84 -5.18
C THR A 144 24.38 28.41 -4.84
N VAL A 145 24.78 27.65 -5.83
CA VAL A 145 25.28 26.28 -5.68
C VAL A 145 26.78 26.23 -5.99
N HIS A 146 27.49 25.62 -5.08
CA HIS A 146 28.93 25.46 -5.13
C HIS A 146 29.28 23.99 -5.17
N TRP A 147 30.44 23.68 -5.74
CA TRP A 147 31.01 22.34 -5.71
C TRP A 147 32.50 22.34 -5.38
N LEU A 148 32.96 21.19 -4.93
CA LEU A 148 34.34 20.92 -4.61
C LEU A 148 34.68 19.51 -5.11
N ASN A 149 35.73 19.36 -5.94
CA ASN A 149 36.28 18.04 -6.25
C ASN A 149 37.28 17.66 -5.17
N THR A 150 36.92 16.74 -4.29
CA THR A 150 37.74 16.30 -3.15
C THR A 150 38.88 15.40 -3.56
N SER A 151 38.82 14.81 -4.75
CA SER A 151 39.90 13.97 -5.30
C SER A 151 41.07 14.78 -5.90
N ALA A 152 40.86 16.04 -6.25
CA ALA A 152 41.82 16.83 -7.01
C ALA A 152 42.91 17.54 -6.16
N SER A 153 42.61 17.93 -4.90
CA SER A 153 43.56 18.57 -3.98
C SER A 153 42.97 18.66 -2.54
N LYS A 154 43.80 18.43 -1.53
CA LYS A 154 43.42 18.58 -0.11
C LYS A 154 43.16 20.01 0.34
N ASN A 155 43.50 21.02 -0.45
CA ASN A 155 43.37 22.46 -0.15
C ASN A 155 42.40 23.21 -1.10
N SER A 156 41.48 22.53 -1.75
CA SER A 156 40.52 23.16 -2.64
C SER A 156 39.31 23.73 -1.87
N ASN A 157 38.90 24.96 -2.23
CA ASN A 157 37.73 25.62 -1.68
C ASN A 157 36.50 25.40 -2.57
N PHE A 158 35.30 25.52 -1.99
CA PHE A 158 34.09 25.53 -2.77
C PHE A 158 34.10 26.64 -3.83
N ARG A 159 33.65 26.31 -5.04
CA ARG A 159 33.54 27.25 -6.17
C ARG A 159 32.15 27.16 -6.77
N ILE A 160 31.63 28.31 -7.25
CA ILE A 160 30.36 28.33 -8.00
C ILE A 160 30.49 27.43 -9.24
N ILE A 161 29.45 26.70 -9.56
CA ILE A 161 29.40 25.89 -10.78
C ILE A 161 29.22 26.83 -11.97
N LEU A 162 30.26 27.00 -12.77
CA LEU A 162 30.27 27.92 -13.89
C LEU A 162 29.54 27.35 -15.11
N SER A 163 29.10 28.22 -16.01
CA SER A 163 28.35 27.92 -17.24
C SER A 163 28.98 26.85 -18.14
N LYS A 164 30.32 26.76 -18.18
CA LYS A 164 31.06 25.74 -18.97
C LYS A 164 30.80 24.30 -18.50
N TYR A 165 30.30 24.11 -17.28
CA TYR A 165 29.90 22.84 -16.70
C TYR A 165 28.39 22.62 -16.72
N LEU A 166 27.61 23.53 -17.33
CA LEU A 166 26.17 23.56 -17.25
C LEU A 166 25.50 23.53 -18.63
N SER A 167 24.45 22.75 -18.78
CA SER A 167 23.55 22.84 -19.93
C SER A 167 22.08 22.81 -19.51
N PRO A 168 21.20 23.48 -20.30
CA PRO A 168 19.80 23.51 -19.98
C PRO A 168 19.14 22.14 -20.16
N PHE A 169 18.09 21.89 -19.39
CA PHE A 169 17.21 20.76 -19.56
C PHE A 169 16.12 21.11 -20.57
N TYR A 170 16.08 20.42 -21.68
CA TYR A 170 14.99 20.49 -22.65
C TYR A 170 14.12 19.25 -22.48
N GLY A 171 13.18 19.29 -21.53
CA GLY A 171 12.14 18.27 -21.41
C GLY A 171 11.24 18.35 -22.65
N THR A 172 11.17 17.31 -23.45
CA THR A 172 10.05 17.14 -24.36
C THR A 172 8.80 16.98 -23.53
N ASN A 173 7.81 17.85 -23.70
CA ASN A 173 6.44 17.62 -23.27
C ASN A 173 5.90 16.39 -24.04
N SER A 174 6.33 15.19 -23.66
CA SER A 174 5.76 13.95 -24.16
C SER A 174 4.50 13.64 -23.35
N LEU A 175 3.49 14.48 -23.51
CA LEU A 175 2.10 14.22 -23.10
C LEU A 175 1.39 13.25 -24.04
N GLU A 176 2.11 12.47 -24.83
CA GLU A 176 1.50 11.44 -25.67
C GLU A 176 2.44 10.26 -25.86
N ARG A 177 2.44 9.33 -24.93
CA ARG A 177 2.62 7.92 -25.26
C ARG A 177 1.44 7.15 -24.72
N SER A 178 0.49 6.88 -25.60
CA SER A 178 -0.50 5.83 -25.40
C SER A 178 0.20 4.55 -24.94
N PRO A 179 -0.31 3.86 -23.93
CA PRO A 179 0.26 2.59 -23.51
C PRO A 179 0.16 1.62 -24.70
N ARG A 180 1.31 1.16 -25.19
CA ARG A 180 1.33 0.03 -26.11
C ARG A 180 0.68 -1.15 -25.37
N ARG A 181 -0.41 -1.67 -25.95
CA ARG A 181 -1.01 -2.93 -25.51
C ARG A 181 0.07 -4.02 -25.52
N CYS A 182 0.49 -4.48 -24.35
CA CYS A 182 1.21 -5.72 -24.25
C CYS A 182 0.25 -6.87 -24.50
N ASN A 183 0.65 -7.81 -25.35
CA ASN A 183 -0.11 -8.99 -25.74
C ASN A 183 -0.59 -9.79 -24.53
N SER A 184 -1.83 -10.27 -24.65
CA SER A 184 -2.55 -11.10 -23.71
C SER A 184 -1.83 -12.41 -23.37
N GLY A 185 -1.22 -12.47 -22.20
CA GLY A 185 -1.04 -13.73 -21.50
C GLY A 185 -2.34 -14.15 -20.82
N THR A 186 -2.55 -15.42 -20.55
CA THR A 186 -3.72 -15.94 -19.85
C THR A 186 -3.87 -15.25 -18.48
N GLU A 187 -5.11 -14.91 -18.08
CA GLU A 187 -5.41 -14.09 -16.89
C GLU A 187 -4.78 -14.62 -15.58
N SER A 188 -4.61 -15.92 -15.41
CA SER A 188 -3.94 -16.52 -14.25
C SER A 188 -2.48 -16.08 -14.10
N ASN A 189 -1.74 -16.00 -15.20
CA ASN A 189 -0.33 -15.58 -15.19
C ASN A 189 -0.15 -14.08 -14.86
N LEU A 190 -1.15 -13.25 -15.10
CA LEU A 190 -1.07 -11.81 -14.83
C LEU A 190 -1.17 -11.52 -13.33
N GLN A 191 -2.07 -12.19 -12.62
CA GLN A 191 -2.24 -12.03 -11.17
C GLN A 191 -1.00 -12.52 -10.40
N GLU A 192 -0.46 -13.68 -10.74
CA GLU A 192 0.76 -14.21 -10.12
C GLU A 192 1.96 -13.29 -10.36
N ARG A 193 2.12 -12.80 -11.57
CA ARG A 193 3.16 -11.82 -11.91
C ARG A 193 3.01 -10.56 -11.06
N PHE A 194 1.81 -10.01 -10.92
CA PHE A 194 1.55 -8.82 -10.15
C PHE A 194 1.91 -9.01 -8.66
N LEU A 195 1.57 -10.15 -8.05
CA LEU A 195 1.87 -10.45 -6.66
C LEU A 195 3.38 -10.58 -6.38
N ARG A 196 4.17 -10.90 -7.40
CA ARG A 196 5.65 -10.96 -7.31
C ARG A 196 6.35 -9.64 -7.53
N LEU A 197 5.65 -8.60 -8.00
CA LEU A 197 6.26 -7.29 -8.15
C LEU A 197 6.68 -6.73 -6.78
N PRO A 198 7.84 -6.05 -6.71
CA PRO A 198 8.23 -5.39 -5.49
C PRO A 198 7.18 -4.34 -5.10
N LEU A 199 6.80 -4.33 -3.84
CA LEU A 199 5.89 -3.32 -3.31
C LEU A 199 6.64 -1.98 -3.21
N MET A 200 6.05 -0.91 -3.76
CA MET A 200 6.58 0.44 -3.61
C MET A 200 6.57 0.84 -2.14
N ASN A 201 7.68 1.38 -1.67
CA ASN A 201 7.78 1.81 -0.28
C ASN A 201 6.86 3.02 -0.04
N ARG A 202 5.96 2.91 0.91
CA ARG A 202 4.98 3.95 1.25
C ARG A 202 5.65 5.29 1.59
N ILE A 203 6.83 5.28 2.18
CA ILE A 203 7.59 6.50 2.54
C ILE A 203 7.91 7.35 1.31
N GLU A 204 8.07 6.74 0.13
CA GLU A 204 8.42 7.44 -1.11
C GLU A 204 7.31 8.35 -1.64
N TYR A 205 6.04 8.09 -1.26
CA TYR A 205 4.91 8.84 -1.79
C TYR A 205 3.93 9.39 -0.73
N MET A 206 3.95 8.89 0.50
CA MET A 206 2.93 9.25 1.50
C MET A 206 2.92 10.75 1.82
N THR A 207 4.08 11.43 1.73
CA THR A 207 4.21 12.88 2.00
C THR A 207 3.59 13.75 0.92
N LEU A 208 3.27 13.19 -0.24
CA LEU A 208 2.63 13.90 -1.34
C LEU A 208 1.12 14.09 -1.11
N PHE A 209 0.54 13.25 -0.26
CA PHE A 209 -0.90 13.25 -0.01
C PHE A 209 -1.22 13.92 1.32
N PRO A 210 -2.31 14.69 1.39
CA PRO A 210 -2.84 15.12 2.67
C PRO A 210 -3.32 13.91 3.48
N THR A 211 -3.07 13.92 4.76
CA THR A 211 -3.70 12.97 5.70
C THR A 211 -5.05 13.50 6.15
N CYS A 212 -5.96 12.63 6.50
CA CYS A 212 -7.27 13.03 6.93
C CYS A 212 -7.87 12.09 7.97
N ARG A 213 -8.65 12.65 8.86
CA ARG A 213 -9.43 11.87 9.81
C ARG A 213 -10.43 10.99 9.07
N TYR A 214 -10.36 9.68 9.31
CA TYR A 214 -11.27 8.68 8.76
C TYR A 214 -12.30 8.27 9.82
N ASN A 215 -13.56 8.58 9.56
CA ASN A 215 -14.65 8.36 10.48
C ASN A 215 -15.94 7.99 9.70
N PRO A 216 -16.04 6.76 9.18
CA PRO A 216 -17.18 6.37 8.36
C PRO A 216 -18.48 6.30 9.18
N SER A 217 -19.59 6.61 8.51
CA SER A 217 -20.94 6.66 9.12
C SER A 217 -21.45 5.27 9.53
N PHE A 218 -20.97 4.22 8.85
CA PHE A 218 -21.43 2.85 9.07
C PHE A 218 -20.79 2.16 10.30
N LEU A 219 -19.84 2.78 11.01
CA LEU A 219 -19.28 2.20 12.23
C LEU A 219 -20.34 2.17 13.33
N VAL A 220 -20.49 1.00 13.92
CA VAL A 220 -21.44 0.79 15.02
C VAL A 220 -20.89 1.42 16.30
N ARG A 221 -21.70 2.30 16.91
CA ARG A 221 -21.37 3.03 18.15
C ARG A 221 -22.41 2.82 19.26
N ARG A 222 -23.20 1.77 19.12
CA ARG A 222 -24.27 1.41 20.04
C ARG A 222 -24.23 -0.08 20.36
N LYS A 223 -24.88 -0.46 21.44
CA LYS A 223 -25.11 -1.87 21.73
C LYS A 223 -26.00 -2.48 20.64
N LEU A 224 -25.61 -3.64 20.15
CA LEU A 224 -26.41 -4.43 19.20
C LEU A 224 -27.33 -5.41 19.93
N GLU A 225 -28.47 -5.69 19.31
CA GLU A 225 -29.27 -6.87 19.64
C GLU A 225 -28.56 -8.13 19.11
N ARG A 226 -28.87 -9.26 19.67
CA ARG A 226 -28.26 -10.54 19.31
C ARG A 226 -28.44 -10.82 17.81
N TYR A 227 -27.31 -11.05 17.10
CA TYR A 227 -27.24 -11.34 15.67
C TYR A 227 -27.62 -10.18 14.74
N GLN A 228 -27.75 -8.97 15.25
CA GLN A 228 -28.06 -7.80 14.44
C GLN A 228 -26.94 -7.44 13.46
N GLY A 229 -25.68 -7.70 13.82
CA GLY A 229 -24.51 -7.39 13.00
C GLY A 229 -24.52 -8.04 11.63
N VAL A 230 -25.11 -9.22 11.51
CA VAL A 230 -25.26 -9.93 10.21
C VAL A 230 -25.95 -9.06 9.16
N TRP A 231 -26.93 -8.25 9.57
CA TRP A 231 -27.73 -7.41 8.66
C TRP A 231 -27.14 -6.00 8.48
N LEU A 232 -26.22 -5.61 9.35
CA LEU A 232 -25.54 -4.30 9.26
C LEU A 232 -24.34 -4.31 8.34
N THR A 233 -23.72 -5.49 8.14
CA THR A 233 -22.57 -5.63 7.25
C THR A 233 -22.99 -5.64 5.80
N LYS A 234 -22.28 -4.81 4.97
CA LYS A 234 -22.51 -4.73 3.52
C LYS A 234 -21.25 -5.12 2.77
N GLU A 235 -21.42 -5.69 1.59
CA GLU A 235 -20.33 -5.97 0.67
C GLU A 235 -19.72 -4.67 0.13
N SER A 236 -18.42 -4.73 -0.15
CA SER A 236 -17.73 -3.70 -0.93
C SER A 236 -17.88 -3.94 -2.43
N LEU A 237 -17.70 -2.90 -3.23
CA LEU A 237 -17.68 -3.00 -4.67
C LEU A 237 -16.25 -3.26 -5.15
N VAL A 238 -16.09 -3.95 -6.29
CA VAL A 238 -14.78 -4.28 -6.85
C VAL A 238 -14.64 -3.82 -8.30
N PHE A 239 -13.42 -3.66 -8.77
CA PHE A 239 -13.05 -3.45 -10.17
C PHE A 239 -11.66 -4.02 -10.42
N PRO A 240 -11.41 -4.69 -11.56
CA PRO A 240 -12.38 -5.06 -12.61
C PRO A 240 -13.42 -6.06 -12.10
N LYS A 241 -14.40 -6.39 -12.95
CA LYS A 241 -15.28 -7.53 -12.70
C LYS A 241 -14.41 -8.78 -12.55
N ASP A 242 -14.57 -9.49 -11.47
CA ASP A 242 -13.86 -10.73 -11.17
C ASP A 242 -14.69 -11.98 -11.55
N ASP A 243 -14.06 -13.14 -11.48
CA ASP A 243 -14.69 -14.43 -11.79
C ASP A 243 -15.41 -14.99 -10.55
N THR A 244 -16.37 -14.25 -10.02
CA THR A 244 -17.20 -14.66 -8.88
C THR A 244 -18.63 -15.05 -9.28
N ASP A 245 -18.91 -15.23 -10.56
CA ASP A 245 -20.19 -15.76 -11.07
C ASP A 245 -20.31 -17.26 -10.74
N MET A 246 -21.32 -17.62 -9.94
CA MET A 246 -21.63 -19.01 -9.67
C MET A 246 -22.88 -19.44 -10.45
N PHE A 247 -22.70 -20.32 -11.43
CA PHE A 247 -23.83 -20.82 -12.23
C PHE A 247 -24.71 -21.77 -11.39
N SER A 248 -25.90 -21.30 -11.05
CA SER A 248 -26.94 -22.14 -10.45
C SER A 248 -28.20 -22.11 -11.31
N LYS A 249 -28.65 -23.27 -11.81
CA LYS A 249 -29.96 -23.40 -12.48
C LYS A 249 -31.16 -23.44 -11.50
N GLU A 250 -30.89 -23.66 -10.20
CA GLU A 250 -31.92 -24.06 -9.23
C GLU A 250 -32.04 -23.13 -8.02
N GLN A 251 -31.18 -22.11 -7.89
CA GLN A 251 -31.18 -21.23 -6.74
C GLN A 251 -31.40 -19.76 -7.13
N ILE A 252 -31.97 -19.01 -6.20
CA ILE A 252 -32.28 -17.59 -6.33
C ILE A 252 -31.04 -16.85 -6.84
N GLN A 253 -31.12 -16.26 -8.02
CA GLN A 253 -30.04 -15.50 -8.69
C GLN A 253 -29.28 -14.54 -7.78
N LYS A 254 -29.92 -14.02 -6.73
CA LYS A 254 -29.35 -13.13 -5.71
C LYS A 254 -28.13 -13.73 -4.98
N TRP A 255 -28.07 -15.05 -4.79
CA TRP A 255 -27.02 -15.73 -4.03
C TRP A 255 -25.89 -16.26 -4.95
N ALA A 256 -26.10 -16.26 -6.24
CA ALA A 256 -25.12 -16.69 -7.26
C ALA A 256 -24.43 -15.49 -7.93
N SER A 257 -24.94 -14.26 -7.74
CA SER A 257 -24.41 -13.06 -8.39
C SER A 257 -22.96 -12.76 -8.00
N PRO A 258 -22.15 -12.21 -8.92
CA PRO A 258 -20.78 -11.79 -8.65
C PRO A 258 -20.70 -10.65 -7.64
N ASN A 259 -19.48 -10.24 -7.29
CA ASN A 259 -19.27 -9.00 -6.56
C ASN A 259 -19.92 -7.82 -7.27
N PRO A 260 -20.51 -6.86 -6.53
CA PRO A 260 -20.99 -5.62 -7.16
C PRO A 260 -19.79 -4.84 -7.71
N VAL A 261 -19.94 -4.36 -8.96
CA VAL A 261 -18.83 -3.77 -9.73
C VAL A 261 -18.84 -2.25 -9.63
N ILE A 262 -17.68 -1.64 -9.41
CA ILE A 262 -17.49 -0.19 -9.51
C ILE A 262 -17.60 0.22 -10.97
N LYS A 263 -18.34 1.30 -11.24
CA LYS A 263 -18.42 1.84 -12.59
C LYS A 263 -17.03 2.29 -13.08
N LYS A 264 -16.66 1.92 -14.31
CA LYS A 264 -15.35 2.20 -14.90
C LYS A 264 -14.96 3.69 -14.82
N ASN A 265 -15.86 4.60 -15.14
CA ASN A 265 -15.61 6.04 -15.05
C ASN A 265 -15.31 6.51 -13.62
N ARG A 266 -15.91 5.87 -12.59
CA ARG A 266 -15.61 6.16 -11.20
C ARG A 266 -14.18 5.74 -10.83
N VAL A 267 -13.77 4.55 -11.28
CA VAL A 267 -12.41 4.04 -11.08
C VAL A 267 -11.40 4.94 -11.78
N GLU A 268 -11.64 5.28 -13.04
CA GLU A 268 -10.76 6.17 -13.81
C GLU A 268 -10.63 7.53 -13.13
N CYS A 269 -11.71 8.09 -12.59
CA CYS A 269 -11.69 9.36 -11.86
C CYS A 269 -10.78 9.27 -10.63
N ILE A 270 -10.97 8.28 -9.75
CA ILE A 270 -10.20 8.12 -8.51
C ILE A 270 -8.73 7.80 -8.79
N VAL A 271 -8.47 6.89 -9.73
CA VAL A 271 -7.08 6.51 -10.08
C VAL A 271 -6.36 7.68 -10.75
N ASN A 272 -7.01 8.43 -11.64
CA ASN A 272 -6.39 9.60 -12.27
C ASN A 272 -6.09 10.71 -11.26
N GLU A 273 -6.99 10.97 -10.30
CA GLU A 273 -6.76 11.92 -9.23
C GLU A 273 -5.56 11.49 -8.37
N PHE A 274 -5.52 10.23 -7.94
CA PHE A 274 -4.39 9.66 -7.18
C PHE A 274 -3.08 9.75 -7.96
N MET A 275 -3.07 9.33 -9.22
CA MET A 275 -1.89 9.35 -10.08
C MET A 275 -1.45 10.76 -10.48
N SER A 276 -2.35 11.75 -10.52
CA SER A 276 -1.97 13.14 -10.80
C SER A 276 -1.01 13.70 -9.75
N ILE A 277 -1.18 13.27 -8.50
CA ILE A 277 -0.28 13.61 -7.39
C ILE A 277 1.05 12.88 -7.55
N LEU A 278 1.03 11.59 -7.83
CA LEU A 278 2.22 10.74 -7.97
C LEU A 278 3.09 11.09 -9.18
N ARG A 279 2.49 11.57 -10.27
CA ARG A 279 3.21 12.03 -11.48
C ARG A 279 4.18 13.19 -11.19
N GLN A 280 3.96 13.95 -10.13
CA GLN A 280 4.88 15.01 -9.70
C GLN A 280 6.24 14.44 -9.24
N ASN A 281 6.28 13.16 -8.87
CA ASN A 281 7.47 12.41 -8.50
C ASN A 281 7.83 11.34 -9.55
N ASP A 282 7.41 11.54 -10.81
CA ASP A 282 7.72 10.66 -11.95
C ASP A 282 7.28 9.20 -11.76
N ILE A 283 6.20 8.99 -11.02
CA ILE A 283 5.54 7.68 -10.87
C ILE A 283 4.38 7.61 -11.86
N PHE A 284 4.40 6.63 -12.75
CA PHE A 284 3.44 6.46 -13.84
C PHE A 284 2.65 5.18 -13.71
N LEU A 285 1.35 5.26 -13.97
CA LEU A 285 0.47 4.10 -14.01
C LEU A 285 0.80 3.20 -15.21
N LYS A 286 0.99 1.92 -14.95
CA LYS A 286 1.08 0.86 -15.98
C LYS A 286 -0.24 0.12 -16.13
N ASN A 287 -0.83 -0.29 -15.01
CA ASN A 287 -2.07 -1.06 -14.99
C ASN A 287 -2.85 -0.84 -13.69
N ILE A 288 -4.18 -0.99 -13.75
CA ILE A 288 -5.06 -1.09 -12.59
C ILE A 288 -5.34 -2.58 -12.38
N ASN A 289 -4.73 -3.15 -11.34
CA ASN A 289 -4.91 -4.55 -11.03
C ASN A 289 -6.24 -4.78 -10.29
N ASN A 290 -6.50 -4.00 -9.24
CA ASN A 290 -7.75 -4.09 -8.49
C ASN A 290 -8.08 -2.76 -7.81
N VAL A 291 -9.37 -2.48 -7.64
CA VAL A 291 -9.88 -1.40 -6.81
C VAL A 291 -11.05 -1.94 -6.00
N ILE A 292 -11.02 -1.74 -4.69
CA ILE A 292 -12.14 -2.07 -3.79
C ILE A 292 -12.70 -0.75 -3.27
N GLN A 293 -14.00 -0.56 -3.35
CA GLN A 293 -14.70 0.62 -2.82
C GLN A 293 -15.61 0.21 -1.66
N LYS A 294 -15.42 0.84 -0.52
CA LYS A 294 -16.37 0.82 0.61
C LYS A 294 -17.18 2.11 0.56
N PRO A 295 -18.42 2.06 0.07
CA PRO A 295 -19.23 3.27 -0.07
C PRO A 295 -19.76 3.75 1.28
N ASP A 296 -19.72 5.07 1.48
CA ASP A 296 -20.36 5.77 2.59
C ASP A 296 -21.04 7.03 2.07
N ALA A 297 -22.35 6.95 1.91
CA ALA A 297 -23.16 8.02 1.34
C ALA A 297 -23.18 9.30 2.19
N GLU A 298 -22.82 9.23 3.48
CA GLU A 298 -22.83 10.38 4.38
C GLU A 298 -21.49 11.11 4.42
N ASN A 299 -20.38 10.38 4.57
CA ASN A 299 -19.08 10.98 4.86
C ASN A 299 -18.08 10.87 3.71
N GLY A 300 -18.31 9.96 2.75
CA GLY A 300 -17.45 9.73 1.59
C GLY A 300 -16.90 8.31 1.51
N ASP A 301 -16.33 7.95 0.38
CA ASP A 301 -15.96 6.59 0.02
C ASP A 301 -14.51 6.27 0.36
N ARG A 302 -14.24 5.10 0.94
CA ARG A 302 -12.89 4.54 1.05
C ARG A 302 -12.60 3.64 -0.15
N PHE A 303 -11.40 3.76 -0.68
CA PHE A 303 -10.91 2.88 -1.73
C PHE A 303 -9.63 2.17 -1.27
N LEU A 304 -9.47 0.92 -1.67
CA LEU A 304 -8.18 0.23 -1.71
C LEU A 304 -7.75 0.17 -3.17
N LEU A 305 -6.68 0.85 -3.50
CA LEU A 305 -6.09 0.87 -4.84
C LEU A 305 -4.96 -0.17 -4.91
N ASP A 306 -4.97 -0.99 -5.93
CA ASP A 306 -3.95 -2.01 -6.20
C ASP A 306 -3.46 -1.81 -7.63
N LEU A 307 -2.35 -1.09 -7.80
CA LEU A 307 -1.86 -0.53 -9.06
C LEU A 307 -0.48 -1.07 -9.41
N GLU A 308 -0.25 -1.28 -10.70
CA GLU A 308 1.08 -1.47 -11.26
C GLU A 308 1.61 -0.11 -11.73
N VAL A 309 2.76 0.30 -11.19
CA VAL A 309 3.36 1.61 -11.48
C VAL A 309 4.82 1.45 -11.90
N ALA A 310 5.35 2.42 -12.61
CA ALA A 310 6.74 2.47 -12.98
C ALA A 310 7.35 3.83 -12.65
N LEU A 311 8.62 3.83 -12.30
CA LEU A 311 9.44 5.03 -12.17
C LEU A 311 10.05 5.36 -13.53
N ASN A 312 9.99 6.63 -13.92
CA ASN A 312 10.51 7.07 -15.23
C ASN A 312 12.03 6.92 -15.40
N CYS A 313 12.76 6.91 -14.29
CA CYS A 313 14.21 6.75 -14.27
C CYS A 313 14.70 5.31 -14.39
N THR A 314 13.79 4.33 -14.29
CA THR A 314 14.11 2.91 -14.37
C THR A 314 13.02 2.19 -15.16
N ASP A 315 13.36 1.11 -15.85
CA ASP A 315 12.35 0.20 -16.44
C ASP A 315 11.67 -0.68 -15.37
N GLN A 316 11.99 -0.45 -14.11
CA GLN A 316 11.49 -1.26 -13.02
C GLN A 316 10.02 -0.94 -12.74
N THR A 317 9.25 -2.00 -12.65
CA THR A 317 7.82 -1.95 -12.31
C THR A 317 7.62 -2.33 -10.86
N PHE A 318 6.74 -1.58 -10.18
CA PHE A 318 6.38 -1.78 -8.79
C PHE A 318 4.89 -2.01 -8.65
N ARG A 319 4.52 -2.69 -7.60
CA ARG A 319 3.15 -2.72 -7.11
C ARG A 319 2.95 -1.58 -6.11
N LEU A 320 1.89 -0.80 -6.27
CA LEU A 320 1.46 0.21 -5.31
C LEU A 320 0.08 -0.20 -4.77
N THR A 321 -0.01 -0.44 -3.47
CA THR A 321 -1.24 -0.83 -2.79
C THR A 321 -1.48 0.13 -1.64
N GLU A 322 -2.57 0.92 -1.69
CA GLU A 322 -2.84 1.95 -0.69
C GLU A 322 -4.34 2.15 -0.45
N HIS A 323 -4.68 2.37 0.83
CA HIS A 323 -6.00 2.84 1.21
C HIS A 323 -6.10 4.35 1.05
N VAL A 324 -7.07 4.81 0.29
CA VAL A 324 -7.36 6.23 0.10
C VAL A 324 -8.82 6.53 0.45
N TYR A 325 -9.07 7.75 0.87
CA TYR A 325 -10.40 8.21 1.25
C TYR A 325 -10.76 9.47 0.48
N GLN A 326 -11.94 9.46 -0.14
CA GLN A 326 -12.49 10.64 -0.79
C GLN A 326 -13.62 11.19 0.07
N LYS A 327 -13.37 12.34 0.70
CA LYS A 327 -14.37 13.03 1.51
C LYS A 327 -15.53 13.51 0.64
N LYS A 328 -16.76 13.33 1.09
CA LYS A 328 -17.95 13.79 0.38
C LYS A 328 -17.99 15.31 0.21
N GLU A 329 -17.65 16.06 1.27
CA GLU A 329 -17.76 17.53 1.26
C GLU A 329 -16.78 18.21 0.31
N SER A 330 -15.52 17.77 0.28
CA SER A 330 -14.48 18.40 -0.52
C SER A 330 -14.22 17.69 -1.85
N GLY A 331 -14.64 16.45 -1.98
CA GLY A 331 -14.31 15.59 -3.12
C GLY A 331 -12.83 15.22 -3.24
N THR A 332 -11.96 15.71 -2.33
CA THR A 332 -10.51 15.52 -2.41
C THR A 332 -10.07 14.17 -1.84
N LEU A 333 -9.07 13.57 -2.48
CA LEU A 333 -8.41 12.35 -2.00
C LEU A 333 -7.41 12.67 -0.88
N CYS A 334 -7.39 11.81 0.13
CA CYS A 334 -6.43 11.87 1.24
C CYS A 334 -6.08 10.46 1.73
N LEU A 335 -4.98 10.34 2.46
CA LEU A 335 -4.64 9.10 3.17
C LEU A 335 -5.37 9.06 4.51
N PRO A 336 -6.27 8.08 4.72
CA PRO A 336 -7.04 7.98 5.95
C PRO A 336 -6.16 7.59 7.13
N GLU A 337 -6.24 8.37 8.21
CA GLU A 337 -5.46 8.13 9.43
C GLU A 337 -5.75 6.75 10.04
N GLY A 338 -4.69 6.02 10.33
CA GLY A 338 -4.75 4.69 10.92
C GLY A 338 -5.13 3.56 9.95
N MET A 339 -5.35 3.85 8.66
CA MET A 339 -5.66 2.83 7.65
C MET A 339 -4.39 2.38 6.91
N ILE A 340 -3.38 1.96 7.65
CA ILE A 340 -2.09 1.48 7.13
C ILE A 340 -2.05 -0.04 7.27
N TRP A 341 -2.04 -0.75 6.15
CA TRP A 341 -1.89 -2.19 6.14
C TRP A 341 -0.40 -2.60 6.25
N ASN A 342 -0.16 -3.77 6.83
CA ASN A 342 1.19 -4.30 7.04
C ASN A 342 1.43 -5.53 6.15
N ASN A 343 2.23 -5.34 5.12
CA ASN A 343 2.61 -6.41 4.18
C ASN A 343 3.50 -7.49 4.83
N ASN A 344 4.15 -7.17 5.96
CA ASN A 344 5.04 -8.07 6.68
C ASN A 344 4.40 -8.75 7.90
N ALA A 345 3.08 -8.59 8.11
CA ALA A 345 2.39 -9.30 9.18
C ALA A 345 2.37 -10.81 8.91
N THR A 346 2.76 -11.61 9.89
CA THR A 346 2.65 -13.07 9.81
C THR A 346 1.18 -13.47 9.90
N ILE A 347 0.75 -14.36 9.01
CA ILE A 347 -0.62 -14.90 9.01
C ILE A 347 -0.61 -16.28 9.68
N TYR A 348 -1.43 -16.43 10.71
CA TYR A 348 -1.66 -17.72 11.36
C TYR A 348 -3.00 -18.29 10.90
N PHE A 349 -2.97 -19.34 10.10
CA PHE A 349 -4.17 -20.12 9.77
C PHE A 349 -4.56 -20.93 10.99
N ILE A 350 -5.76 -20.73 11.50
CA ILE A 350 -6.31 -21.37 12.70
C ILE A 350 -7.37 -22.36 12.27
N ILE A 351 -7.07 -23.66 12.39
CA ILE A 351 -7.88 -24.71 11.80
C ILE A 351 -8.25 -25.75 12.85
N PRO A 352 -9.54 -25.87 13.23
CA PRO A 352 -10.01 -26.95 14.08
C PRO A 352 -10.22 -28.23 13.26
N VAL A 353 -9.75 -29.36 13.78
CA VAL A 353 -9.76 -30.64 13.05
C VAL A 353 -10.24 -31.79 13.95
N LYS A 354 -11.01 -32.70 13.36
CA LYS A 354 -11.30 -34.03 13.88
C LYS A 354 -11.62 -34.97 12.75
N GLU A 355 -10.81 -36.06 12.61
CA GLU A 355 -10.99 -37.15 11.62
C GLU A 355 -11.17 -36.60 10.17
N GLN A 356 -10.23 -35.78 9.69
CA GLN A 356 -10.31 -35.09 8.39
C GLN A 356 -8.98 -35.13 7.61
N GLY A 357 -8.24 -36.25 7.70
CA GLY A 357 -6.89 -36.38 7.13
C GLY A 357 -6.81 -36.07 5.63
N LYS A 358 -7.80 -36.51 4.83
CA LYS A 358 -7.87 -36.18 3.40
C LYS A 358 -7.86 -34.67 3.15
N TRP A 359 -8.56 -33.89 3.97
CA TRP A 359 -8.67 -32.45 3.80
C TRP A 359 -7.45 -31.71 4.33
N ILE A 360 -6.72 -32.28 5.30
CA ILE A 360 -5.40 -31.77 5.70
C ILE A 360 -4.42 -31.84 4.53
N HIS A 361 -4.34 -32.95 3.84
CA HIS A 361 -3.50 -33.09 2.64
C HIS A 361 -3.91 -32.12 1.52
N HIS A 362 -5.22 -31.93 1.32
CA HIS A 362 -5.74 -30.94 0.37
C HIS A 362 -5.27 -29.52 0.75
N PHE A 363 -5.45 -29.10 2.00
CA PHE A 363 -5.03 -27.81 2.52
C PHE A 363 -3.52 -27.59 2.36
N ILE A 364 -2.69 -28.57 2.78
CA ILE A 364 -1.23 -28.52 2.64
C ILE A 364 -0.83 -28.27 1.17
N LYS A 365 -1.43 -29.00 0.23
CA LYS A 365 -1.17 -28.84 -1.20
C LYS A 365 -1.54 -27.45 -1.69
N GLN A 366 -2.70 -26.94 -1.32
CA GLN A 366 -3.20 -25.63 -1.77
C GLN A 366 -2.34 -24.48 -1.22
N VAL A 367 -2.05 -24.47 0.08
CA VAL A 367 -1.22 -23.42 0.70
C VAL A 367 0.22 -23.47 0.18
N THR A 368 0.76 -24.68 -0.03
CA THR A 368 2.08 -24.85 -0.67
C THR A 368 2.08 -24.21 -2.06
N THR A 369 1.06 -24.49 -2.87
CA THR A 369 0.93 -23.93 -4.23
C THR A 369 0.88 -22.40 -4.16
N ALA A 370 0.05 -21.82 -3.28
CA ALA A 370 -0.06 -20.36 -3.09
C ALA A 370 1.29 -19.75 -2.68
N SER A 371 1.99 -20.37 -1.73
CA SER A 371 3.32 -19.92 -1.27
C SER A 371 4.37 -19.96 -2.38
N VAL A 372 4.44 -21.04 -3.15
CA VAL A 372 5.41 -21.18 -4.26
C VAL A 372 5.14 -20.19 -5.38
N LEU A 373 3.86 -20.02 -5.77
CA LEU A 373 3.48 -19.13 -6.86
C LEU A 373 3.66 -17.65 -6.53
N THR A 374 3.48 -17.24 -5.28
CA THR A 374 3.64 -15.84 -4.85
C THR A 374 5.02 -15.52 -4.28
N GLY A 375 5.74 -16.53 -3.81
CA GLY A 375 6.96 -16.36 -3.02
C GLY A 375 6.70 -15.95 -1.57
N ASP A 376 5.43 -15.87 -1.16
CA ASP A 376 5.04 -15.50 0.20
C ASP A 376 5.23 -16.70 1.15
N THR A 377 6.16 -16.55 2.06
CA THR A 377 6.48 -17.58 3.08
C THR A 377 6.19 -17.10 4.50
N ASN A 378 5.59 -15.90 4.66
CA ASN A 378 5.35 -15.32 5.97
C ASN A 378 3.97 -15.70 6.53
N PHE A 379 3.81 -16.99 6.79
CA PHE A 379 2.63 -17.56 7.43
C PHE A 379 2.99 -18.77 8.28
N HIS A 380 2.08 -19.17 9.16
CA HIS A 380 2.15 -20.36 9.99
C HIS A 380 0.76 -21.01 10.10
N VAL A 381 0.73 -22.32 10.31
CA VAL A 381 -0.53 -23.09 10.42
C VAL A 381 -0.67 -23.63 11.84
N ILE A 382 -1.79 -23.37 12.48
CA ILE A 382 -2.09 -23.95 13.80
C ILE A 382 -3.30 -24.87 13.65
N ILE A 383 -3.07 -26.15 13.88
CA ILE A 383 -4.10 -27.19 13.84
C ILE A 383 -4.54 -27.49 15.28
N ALA A 384 -5.81 -27.22 15.59
CA ALA A 384 -6.41 -27.65 16.84
C ALA A 384 -7.08 -29.03 16.65
N ASP A 385 -6.36 -30.07 17.03
CA ASP A 385 -6.73 -31.45 16.74
C ASP A 385 -7.43 -32.14 17.93
N PHE A 386 -8.57 -32.75 17.65
CA PHE A 386 -9.34 -33.55 18.60
C PHE A 386 -9.02 -35.04 18.51
N GLU A 387 -7.72 -35.37 18.68
CA GLU A 387 -7.21 -36.76 18.69
C GLU A 387 -7.61 -37.54 17.43
N SER A 388 -7.42 -36.94 16.24
CA SER A 388 -7.68 -37.61 14.96
C SER A 388 -6.83 -38.89 14.81
N LYS A 389 -7.42 -39.95 14.31
CA LYS A 389 -6.79 -41.26 14.14
C LYS A 389 -6.54 -41.61 12.68
N ASP A 390 -7.13 -40.86 11.76
CA ASP A 390 -7.06 -41.10 10.31
C ASP A 390 -5.84 -40.47 9.65
N ILE A 391 -5.02 -39.73 10.42
CA ILE A 391 -3.82 -39.06 9.94
C ILE A 391 -2.82 -38.82 11.07
N ASP A 392 -1.51 -38.88 10.77
CA ASP A 392 -0.46 -38.21 11.53
C ASP A 392 -0.23 -36.81 10.94
N ILE A 393 -0.68 -35.79 11.67
CA ILE A 393 -0.64 -34.41 11.20
C ILE A 393 0.78 -33.90 11.11
N ASP A 394 1.62 -34.21 12.10
CA ASP A 394 3.02 -33.78 12.13
C ASP A 394 3.80 -34.39 10.97
N GLU A 395 3.59 -35.70 10.68
CA GLU A 395 4.20 -36.38 9.54
C GLU A 395 3.75 -35.76 8.21
N ALA A 396 2.45 -35.48 8.05
CA ALA A 396 1.91 -34.88 6.83
C ALA A 396 2.52 -33.49 6.52
N PHE A 397 2.73 -32.66 7.53
CA PHE A 397 3.40 -31.36 7.35
C PHE A 397 4.91 -31.50 7.17
N ASN A 398 5.58 -32.35 7.95
CA ASN A 398 7.03 -32.55 7.91
C ASN A 398 7.53 -33.12 6.59
N THR A 399 6.72 -33.92 5.92
CA THR A 399 7.00 -34.47 4.58
C THR A 399 6.66 -33.53 3.43
N SER A 400 6.10 -32.35 3.73
CA SER A 400 5.73 -31.30 2.77
C SER A 400 6.71 -30.14 2.73
N LEU A 401 6.52 -29.20 1.80
CA LEU A 401 7.26 -27.93 1.77
C LEU A 401 6.89 -26.98 2.93
N LEU A 402 5.89 -27.34 3.73
CA LEU A 402 5.47 -26.60 4.93
C LEU A 402 6.14 -27.13 6.21
N ASN A 403 7.19 -27.92 6.09
CA ASN A 403 7.96 -28.40 7.24
C ASN A 403 8.36 -27.21 8.15
N ARG A 404 8.18 -27.35 9.47
CA ARG A 404 8.40 -26.32 10.49
C ARG A 404 7.50 -25.08 10.41
N ARG A 405 6.45 -25.10 9.57
CA ARG A 405 5.46 -24.02 9.46
C ARG A 405 4.12 -24.40 10.05
N HIS A 406 4.09 -25.33 10.98
CA HIS A 406 2.88 -25.74 11.66
C HIS A 406 3.10 -25.95 13.16
N THR A 407 2.00 -25.93 13.89
CA THR A 407 1.91 -26.28 15.32
C THR A 407 0.62 -27.05 15.52
N VAL A 408 0.70 -28.19 16.20
CA VAL A 408 -0.47 -28.97 16.57
C VAL A 408 -0.83 -28.73 18.03
N VAL A 409 -2.05 -28.31 18.28
CA VAL A 409 -2.64 -28.13 19.62
C VAL A 409 -3.59 -29.29 19.88
N GLN A 410 -3.17 -30.24 20.70
CA GLN A 410 -3.98 -31.43 21.02
C GLN A 410 -5.07 -31.12 22.03
N LEU A 411 -6.33 -31.46 21.69
CA LEU A 411 -7.51 -31.25 22.51
C LEU A 411 -8.14 -32.59 22.91
N ARG A 412 -7.94 -33.00 24.15
CA ARG A 412 -8.39 -34.29 24.70
C ARG A 412 -9.79 -34.24 25.29
N THR A 413 -10.80 -33.95 24.46
CA THR A 413 -12.19 -33.79 24.93
C THR A 413 -13.15 -34.88 24.43
N GLY A 414 -12.65 -35.80 23.59
CA GLY A 414 -13.45 -36.86 22.97
C GLY A 414 -14.46 -36.39 21.94
N LYS A 415 -14.95 -35.14 22.05
CA LYS A 415 -15.89 -34.49 21.12
C LYS A 415 -15.30 -33.25 20.49
N PHE A 416 -15.83 -32.87 19.33
CA PHE A 416 -15.42 -31.66 18.61
C PHE A 416 -16.13 -30.42 19.18
N TYR A 417 -15.37 -29.42 19.58
CA TYR A 417 -15.86 -28.13 20.10
C TYR A 417 -15.17 -26.97 19.38
N LYS A 418 -15.80 -26.45 18.31
CA LYS A 418 -15.20 -25.47 17.40
C LYS A 418 -14.71 -24.20 18.12
N THR A 419 -15.55 -23.61 18.98
CA THR A 419 -15.21 -22.37 19.70
C THR A 419 -14.04 -22.55 20.68
N LEU A 420 -13.98 -23.67 21.37
CA LEU A 420 -12.86 -24.04 22.25
C LEU A 420 -11.57 -24.21 21.44
N ALA A 421 -11.66 -24.94 20.32
CA ALA A 421 -10.52 -25.16 19.44
C ALA A 421 -9.91 -23.87 18.93
N LEU A 422 -10.74 -22.96 18.43
CA LEU A 422 -10.30 -21.66 17.91
C LEU A 422 -9.62 -20.82 19.00
N ASN A 423 -10.18 -20.76 20.21
CA ASN A 423 -9.57 -20.03 21.32
C ASN A 423 -8.22 -20.63 21.70
N LYS A 424 -8.16 -21.97 21.87
CA LYS A 424 -6.90 -22.66 22.24
C LYS A 424 -5.80 -22.53 21.18
N ALA A 425 -6.17 -22.58 19.91
CA ALA A 425 -5.23 -22.37 18.84
C ALA A 425 -4.70 -20.93 18.77
N VAL A 426 -5.54 -19.92 19.00
CA VAL A 426 -5.09 -18.51 19.01
C VAL A 426 -4.23 -18.21 20.24
N GLU A 427 -4.42 -18.89 21.38
CA GLU A 427 -3.58 -18.70 22.57
C GLU A 427 -2.07 -18.90 22.26
N VAL A 428 -1.72 -19.87 21.39
CA VAL A 428 -0.32 -20.18 21.05
C VAL A 428 0.31 -19.26 20.00
N VAL A 429 -0.44 -18.35 19.39
CA VAL A 429 0.13 -17.32 18.50
C VAL A 429 1.02 -16.38 19.32
N PRO A 430 2.32 -16.23 18.99
CA PRO A 430 3.26 -15.58 19.91
C PRO A 430 3.15 -14.06 19.94
N ASN A 431 2.83 -13.42 18.80
CA ASN A 431 2.92 -11.97 18.66
C ASN A 431 1.54 -11.33 18.49
N ALA A 432 1.26 -10.29 19.29
CA ALA A 432 0.00 -9.55 19.24
C ALA A 432 -0.19 -8.75 17.92
N HIS A 433 0.89 -8.49 17.20
CA HIS A 433 0.90 -7.77 15.92
C HIS A 433 0.81 -8.68 14.70
N ASP A 434 0.59 -9.97 14.89
CA ASP A 434 0.33 -10.92 13.83
C ASP A 434 -1.18 -11.10 13.58
N ILE A 435 -1.52 -11.60 12.39
CA ILE A 435 -2.90 -11.80 11.96
C ILE A 435 -3.32 -13.24 12.23
N VAL A 436 -4.41 -13.44 12.93
CA VAL A 436 -5.09 -14.74 13.04
C VAL A 436 -6.15 -14.83 11.96
N PHE A 437 -6.14 -15.93 11.21
CA PHE A 437 -7.14 -16.22 10.19
C PHE A 437 -7.89 -17.51 10.54
N LEU A 438 -9.12 -17.38 11.03
CA LEU A 438 -9.99 -18.53 11.28
C LEU A 438 -10.35 -19.17 9.95
N PHE A 439 -10.07 -20.44 9.81
CA PHE A 439 -10.22 -21.15 8.54
C PHE A 439 -10.85 -22.54 8.71
N ASP A 440 -11.74 -22.91 7.79
CA ASP A 440 -12.34 -24.24 7.72
C ASP A 440 -11.58 -25.12 6.71
N LEU A 441 -11.41 -26.40 7.03
CA LEU A 441 -10.54 -27.31 6.28
C LEU A 441 -11.04 -27.66 4.86
N HIS A 442 -12.37 -27.62 4.64
CA HIS A 442 -12.99 -28.03 3.37
C HIS A 442 -13.03 -26.94 2.30
N ILE A 443 -12.09 -25.99 2.34
CA ILE A 443 -12.09 -24.79 1.52
C ILE A 443 -10.82 -24.76 0.66
N ASP A 444 -10.96 -24.41 -0.61
CA ASP A 444 -9.82 -24.12 -1.48
C ASP A 444 -9.09 -22.85 -1.03
N VAL A 445 -7.76 -22.87 -1.15
CA VAL A 445 -6.91 -21.73 -0.80
C VAL A 445 -6.45 -21.03 -2.09
N PRO A 446 -7.03 -19.89 -2.46
CA PRO A 446 -6.61 -19.16 -3.65
C PRO A 446 -5.21 -18.56 -3.52
N VAL A 447 -4.51 -18.41 -4.64
CA VAL A 447 -3.10 -17.98 -4.70
C VAL A 447 -2.88 -16.63 -4.00
N ASN A 448 -3.83 -15.71 -4.10
CA ASN A 448 -3.74 -14.34 -3.55
C ASN A 448 -4.30 -14.19 -2.13
N ILE A 449 -4.63 -15.28 -1.42
CA ILE A 449 -5.31 -15.20 -0.12
C ILE A 449 -4.48 -14.46 0.93
N MET A 450 -3.17 -14.72 1.02
CA MET A 450 -2.31 -14.12 2.02
C MET A 450 -2.19 -12.60 1.82
N ASP A 451 -2.06 -12.17 0.58
CA ASP A 451 -2.09 -10.76 0.21
C ASP A 451 -3.44 -10.11 0.55
N SER A 452 -4.54 -10.77 0.18
CA SER A 452 -5.89 -10.28 0.46
C SER A 452 -6.16 -10.15 1.96
N ILE A 453 -5.67 -11.09 2.77
CA ILE A 453 -5.77 -11.01 4.24
C ILE A 453 -5.04 -9.76 4.74
N ARG A 454 -3.76 -9.57 4.38
CA ARG A 454 -2.97 -8.45 4.91
C ARG A 454 -3.52 -7.09 4.55
N LYS A 455 -3.91 -6.88 3.28
CA LYS A 455 -4.38 -5.57 2.81
C LYS A 455 -5.80 -5.23 3.28
N ASN A 456 -6.60 -6.23 3.67
CA ASN A 456 -7.96 -6.05 4.18
C ASN A 456 -8.08 -6.22 5.70
N THR A 457 -6.96 -6.31 6.43
CA THR A 457 -6.93 -6.42 7.89
C THR A 457 -6.00 -5.35 8.46
N ILE A 458 -6.53 -4.46 9.31
CA ILE A 458 -5.77 -3.34 9.88
C ILE A 458 -5.97 -3.30 11.40
N ALA A 459 -4.88 -3.33 12.15
CA ALA A 459 -4.90 -3.37 13.61
C ALA A 459 -5.72 -2.23 14.22
N GLY A 460 -6.69 -2.54 15.04
CA GLY A 460 -7.58 -1.59 15.72
C GLY A 460 -8.53 -0.83 14.80
N ARG A 461 -8.64 -1.21 13.52
CA ARG A 461 -9.45 -0.49 12.53
C ARG A 461 -10.34 -1.37 11.68
N MET A 462 -9.81 -2.46 11.10
CA MET A 462 -10.53 -3.24 10.10
C MET A 462 -10.29 -4.74 10.24
N VAL A 463 -11.36 -5.50 10.12
CA VAL A 463 -11.41 -6.97 10.16
C VAL A 463 -11.91 -7.47 8.81
N TYR A 464 -11.27 -8.49 8.27
CA TYR A 464 -11.65 -9.09 6.99
C TYR A 464 -12.48 -10.35 7.20
N PHE A 465 -13.70 -10.37 6.65
CA PHE A 465 -14.58 -11.51 6.60
C PHE A 465 -14.86 -11.87 5.13
N PRO A 466 -14.01 -12.65 4.46
CA PRO A 466 -14.27 -13.07 3.08
C PRO A 466 -15.57 -13.85 2.98
N ILE A 467 -16.30 -13.63 1.88
CA ILE A 467 -17.50 -14.39 1.58
C ILE A 467 -17.09 -15.65 0.80
N VAL A 468 -17.50 -16.79 1.29
CA VAL A 468 -17.17 -18.12 0.76
C VAL A 468 -18.23 -18.57 -0.24
N GLY A 469 -17.81 -19.12 -1.37
CA GLY A 469 -18.68 -19.84 -2.29
C GLY A 469 -18.92 -21.29 -1.83
N ARG A 470 -20.16 -21.70 -1.58
CA ARG A 470 -20.49 -23.11 -1.32
C ARG A 470 -20.79 -23.85 -2.59
N LEU A 471 -19.99 -24.87 -2.88
CA LEU A 471 -20.17 -25.71 -4.06
C LEU A 471 -21.29 -26.74 -3.83
N ASN A 472 -22.11 -26.98 -4.86
CA ASN A 472 -23.04 -28.10 -4.88
C ASN A 472 -22.30 -29.43 -4.97
N CYS A 473 -22.88 -30.51 -4.41
CA CYS A 473 -22.21 -31.85 -4.38
C CYS A 473 -21.92 -32.42 -5.77
N ASN A 474 -22.60 -31.97 -6.80
CA ASN A 474 -22.41 -32.40 -8.20
C ASN A 474 -21.75 -31.29 -9.03
N SER A 475 -20.99 -30.39 -8.40
CA SER A 475 -20.25 -29.33 -9.10
C SER A 475 -19.07 -29.94 -9.88
N ASP A 476 -19.01 -29.67 -11.18
CA ASP A 476 -17.87 -30.00 -12.01
C ASP A 476 -16.73 -29.01 -11.75
N SER A 477 -15.48 -29.49 -11.75
CA SER A 477 -14.28 -28.66 -11.57
C SER A 477 -14.12 -27.57 -12.64
N SER A 478 -14.77 -27.71 -13.81
CA SER A 478 -14.75 -26.72 -14.89
C SER A 478 -15.78 -25.59 -14.74
N LYS A 479 -16.81 -25.80 -13.90
CA LYS A 479 -17.89 -24.79 -13.66
C LYS A 479 -18.32 -24.87 -12.21
N HIS A 480 -17.89 -23.89 -11.41
CA HIS A 480 -18.30 -23.77 -10.02
C HIS A 480 -19.82 -23.52 -9.96
N ARG A 481 -20.56 -24.53 -9.51
CA ARG A 481 -22.02 -24.40 -9.26
C ARG A 481 -22.26 -24.38 -7.78
N GLY A 482 -22.98 -23.35 -7.32
CA GLY A 482 -23.24 -23.20 -5.91
C GLY A 482 -23.84 -21.83 -5.59
N PHE A 483 -23.54 -21.35 -4.41
CA PHE A 483 -24.01 -20.05 -3.94
C PHE A 483 -23.00 -19.39 -2.99
N TRP A 484 -23.00 -18.08 -2.94
CA TRP A 484 -22.21 -17.30 -1.99
C TRP A 484 -22.89 -17.28 -0.62
N GLN A 485 -22.16 -17.70 0.40
CA GLN A 485 -22.69 -17.75 1.79
C GLN A 485 -22.67 -16.35 2.42
N MET A 486 -23.63 -15.52 2.01
CA MET A 486 -23.71 -14.12 2.40
C MET A 486 -23.82 -13.91 3.91
N ASN A 487 -24.49 -14.81 4.62
CA ASN A 487 -24.70 -14.75 6.08
C ASN A 487 -23.70 -15.61 6.88
N GLY A 488 -22.63 -16.11 6.23
CA GLY A 488 -21.56 -16.85 6.89
C GLY A 488 -20.43 -15.93 7.33
N PHE A 489 -20.04 -16.03 8.59
CA PHE A 489 -18.94 -15.27 9.18
C PHE A 489 -17.88 -16.19 9.82
N GLY A 490 -17.85 -17.44 9.41
CA GLY A 490 -16.94 -18.47 9.95
C GLY A 490 -15.47 -18.28 9.56
N LEU A 491 -15.18 -17.62 8.41
CA LEU A 491 -13.85 -17.20 8.05
C LEU A 491 -13.64 -15.74 8.48
N MET A 492 -12.56 -15.48 9.20
CA MET A 492 -12.26 -14.14 9.71
C MET A 492 -10.76 -13.94 9.86
N ALA A 493 -10.23 -12.85 9.32
CA ALA A 493 -8.87 -12.40 9.59
C ALA A 493 -8.89 -11.15 10.48
N MET A 494 -8.14 -11.20 11.59
CA MET A 494 -8.06 -10.15 12.59
C MET A 494 -6.66 -10.13 13.22
N TYR A 495 -6.17 -8.99 13.65
CA TYR A 495 -4.97 -8.95 14.48
C TYR A 495 -5.18 -9.65 15.82
N LYS A 496 -4.18 -10.38 16.32
CA LYS A 496 -4.27 -11.04 17.63
C LYS A 496 -4.53 -10.05 18.77
N SER A 497 -3.99 -8.84 18.68
CA SER A 497 -4.28 -7.77 19.64
C SER A 497 -5.78 -7.45 19.73
N ASP A 498 -6.47 -7.41 18.60
CA ASP A 498 -7.91 -7.14 18.55
C ASP A 498 -8.73 -8.36 18.97
N TRP A 499 -8.30 -9.57 18.60
CA TRP A 499 -8.87 -10.81 19.11
C TRP A 499 -8.82 -10.90 20.65
N THR A 500 -7.72 -10.50 21.24
CA THR A 500 -7.56 -10.47 22.69
C THR A 500 -8.52 -9.47 23.36
N LYS A 501 -8.66 -8.27 22.78
CA LYS A 501 -9.62 -7.26 23.25
C LYS A 501 -11.07 -7.74 23.10
N LEU A 502 -11.36 -8.46 22.02
CA LEU A 502 -12.68 -9.05 21.74
C LEU A 502 -13.05 -10.15 22.76
N GLY A 503 -12.06 -10.77 23.39
CA GLY A 503 -12.24 -11.92 24.29
C GLY A 503 -12.41 -13.26 23.58
N GLY A 504 -12.00 -13.35 22.30
CA GLY A 504 -12.06 -14.58 21.52
C GLY A 504 -13.47 -15.04 21.16
N MET A 505 -13.63 -16.33 20.88
CA MET A 505 -14.96 -16.95 20.68
C MET A 505 -15.72 -17.06 22.01
N ASN A 506 -17.01 -16.85 21.95
CA ASN A 506 -17.89 -17.03 23.11
C ASN A 506 -18.11 -18.51 23.41
N THR A 507 -17.26 -19.08 24.27
CA THR A 507 -17.39 -20.46 24.73
C THR A 507 -18.50 -20.66 25.74
N GLN A 508 -18.94 -19.60 26.43
CA GLN A 508 -20.01 -19.68 27.42
C GLN A 508 -21.33 -20.14 26.81
N ASP A 509 -21.70 -19.54 25.67
CA ASP A 509 -22.95 -19.89 24.96
C ASP A 509 -22.79 -20.98 23.92
N TYR A 510 -21.56 -21.14 23.32
CA TYR A 510 -21.36 -21.94 22.10
C TYR A 510 -20.33 -23.04 22.24
N GLN A 511 -19.80 -23.36 23.42
CA GLN A 511 -18.84 -24.47 23.55
C GLN A 511 -19.47 -25.81 23.11
N TYR A 512 -20.72 -26.05 23.52
CA TYR A 512 -21.45 -27.31 23.29
C TYR A 512 -22.60 -27.19 22.29
N LYS A 513 -22.72 -26.04 21.65
CA LYS A 513 -23.78 -25.73 20.71
C LYS A 513 -23.22 -25.26 19.38
N TRP A 514 -23.72 -25.81 18.31
CA TRP A 514 -23.40 -25.37 16.95
C TRP A 514 -24.44 -24.37 16.42
N GLY A 515 -23.94 -23.36 15.69
CA GLY A 515 -24.74 -22.36 15.00
C GLY A 515 -24.95 -21.10 15.82
N GLY A 516 -24.65 -19.96 15.20
CA GLY A 516 -24.74 -18.63 15.77
C GLY A 516 -23.46 -18.12 16.46
N GLU A 517 -22.42 -18.97 16.58
CA GLU A 517 -21.13 -18.58 17.15
C GLU A 517 -20.41 -17.53 16.31
N ASP A 518 -20.54 -17.60 14.99
CA ASP A 518 -20.00 -16.65 14.04
C ASP A 518 -20.85 -15.36 13.97
N TRP A 519 -22.15 -15.47 14.19
CA TRP A 519 -23.04 -14.31 14.28
C TRP A 519 -22.87 -13.53 15.59
N ASP A 520 -22.59 -14.20 16.69
CA ASP A 520 -22.17 -13.56 17.94
C ASP A 520 -20.81 -12.86 17.77
N LEU A 521 -19.89 -13.49 17.06
CA LEU A 521 -18.56 -12.94 16.78
C LEU A 521 -18.66 -11.62 16.02
N ILE A 522 -19.46 -11.54 14.94
CA ILE A 522 -19.61 -10.31 14.16
C ILE A 522 -20.30 -9.20 14.95
N ASP A 523 -21.29 -9.50 15.80
CA ASP A 523 -21.90 -8.51 16.70
C ASP A 523 -20.83 -7.86 17.59
N ARG A 524 -19.97 -8.67 18.22
CA ARG A 524 -18.91 -8.17 19.11
C ARG A 524 -17.82 -7.39 18.37
N VAL A 525 -17.45 -7.82 17.16
CA VAL A 525 -16.51 -7.09 16.29
C VAL A 525 -17.05 -5.69 15.97
N LEU A 526 -18.31 -5.60 15.57
CA LEU A 526 -18.94 -4.32 15.26
C LEU A 526 -19.09 -3.41 16.49
N MET A 527 -19.41 -3.98 17.67
CA MET A 527 -19.48 -3.22 18.93
C MET A 527 -18.12 -2.67 19.39
N MET A 528 -16.99 -3.21 18.90
CA MET A 528 -15.67 -2.62 19.06
C MET A 528 -15.43 -1.42 18.11
N SER A 529 -16.42 -1.01 17.32
CA SER A 529 -16.31 0.02 16.29
C SER A 529 -15.23 -0.28 15.23
N LEU A 530 -15.02 -1.57 14.93
CA LEU A 530 -14.15 -2.00 13.86
C LEU A 530 -14.92 -2.02 12.54
N GLU A 531 -14.26 -1.59 11.48
CA GLU A 531 -14.76 -1.74 10.11
C GLU A 531 -14.72 -3.21 9.70
N VAL A 532 -15.75 -3.66 9.00
CA VAL A 532 -15.81 -5.02 8.45
C VAL A 532 -15.69 -4.96 6.93
N GLU A 533 -14.60 -5.53 6.42
CA GLU A 533 -14.42 -5.70 4.98
C GLU A 533 -15.03 -7.02 4.52
N ARG A 534 -15.94 -6.96 3.54
CA ARG A 534 -16.66 -8.13 3.01
C ARG A 534 -16.68 -8.10 1.48
N ILE A 535 -16.04 -9.09 0.88
CA ILE A 535 -16.05 -9.33 -0.58
C ILE A 535 -16.16 -10.84 -0.84
N LYS A 536 -16.78 -11.22 -1.94
CA LYS A 536 -16.72 -12.58 -2.47
C LYS A 536 -15.33 -12.80 -3.03
N HIS A 537 -14.63 -13.80 -2.50
CA HIS A 537 -13.24 -14.04 -2.90
C HIS A 537 -13.18 -15.13 -3.97
N PRO A 538 -12.74 -14.84 -5.22
CA PRO A 538 -12.57 -15.84 -6.25
C PRO A 538 -11.61 -16.95 -5.79
N GLY A 539 -11.98 -18.20 -6.00
CA GLY A 539 -11.17 -19.35 -5.59
C GLY A 539 -11.34 -19.77 -4.13
N LEU A 540 -12.07 -19.03 -3.31
CA LEU A 540 -12.37 -19.43 -1.93
C LEU A 540 -13.68 -20.23 -1.91
N TYR A 541 -13.60 -21.52 -2.24
CA TYR A 541 -14.76 -22.38 -2.41
C TYR A 541 -14.80 -23.50 -1.38
N HIS A 542 -15.92 -23.60 -0.67
CA HIS A 542 -16.19 -24.67 0.29
C HIS A 542 -16.80 -25.86 -0.43
N HIS A 543 -16.12 -26.98 -0.40
CA HIS A 543 -16.55 -28.22 -1.00
C HIS A 543 -17.73 -28.85 -0.28
N CYS A 544 -18.59 -29.55 -1.04
CA CYS A 544 -19.59 -30.41 -0.45
C CYS A 544 -18.92 -31.64 0.18
N HIS A 545 -19.25 -31.91 1.43
CA HIS A 545 -18.75 -33.08 2.17
C HIS A 545 -19.83 -33.65 3.10
N PRO A 546 -19.75 -34.97 3.42
CA PRO A 546 -20.62 -35.56 4.44
C PRO A 546 -20.41 -34.91 5.81
N ARG A 547 -21.47 -34.79 6.57
CA ARG A 547 -21.43 -34.23 7.94
C ARG A 547 -21.03 -35.23 9.01
N GLN A 548 -20.50 -36.42 8.62
CA GLN A 548 -20.10 -37.47 9.56
C GLN A 548 -18.97 -36.99 10.48
N GLY A 549 -19.11 -37.23 11.79
CA GLY A 549 -18.05 -37.02 12.78
C GLY A 549 -17.95 -35.61 13.38
N MET A 550 -18.60 -34.62 12.81
CA MET A 550 -18.41 -33.22 13.26
C MET A 550 -19.26 -32.78 14.47
N TRP A 551 -20.40 -33.44 14.72
CA TRP A 551 -21.40 -32.92 15.66
C TRP A 551 -22.16 -34.00 16.47
N ASN A 552 -21.59 -35.20 16.61
CA ASN A 552 -22.20 -36.30 17.42
C ASN A 552 -21.57 -36.41 18.80
#